data_75f38d7949524d32981e053ae7417285
#
_entry.id   75f38d7949524d32981e053ae7417285
#
_cell.length_a   1.000
_cell.length_b   1.000
_cell.length_c   1.000
_cell.angle_alpha   90.00
_cell.angle_beta   90.00
_cell.angle_gamma   90.00
#
_symmetry.space_group_name_H-M   'P 1'
#
loop_
_entity.id
_entity.type
_entity.pdbx_description
1 polymer ?
#
loop_
_entity_poly.entity_id
_entity_poly.type
_entity_poly.pdbx_seq_one_letter_code
_entity_poly.pdbx_strand_id
1 'polypeptide(L)'
;MAFKRRVKNSDLREIVYSALSQVHGTGLFAKRAIKKGEYIGTYHGPDAKRDGTYVLWVFDKGDEGNAVGRSGRNLLRYLNHAKPGNAEFDGFDLYALKRIPIDQEITFNYEGS
;
A
#
# COMPACT_ATOMS: atom_id res chain seq x y z
N MET A 1 2.20 -1.74 -24.26
CA MET A 1 0.98 -1.31 -23.55
C MET A 1 1.34 -0.30 -22.49
N ALA A 2 0.54 0.73 -22.36
CA ALA A 2 0.78 1.73 -21.32
C ALA A 2 0.51 1.14 -19.94
N PHE A 3 1.42 1.39 -19.00
CA PHE A 3 1.25 1.00 -17.62
C PHE A 3 0.20 1.91 -16.99
N LYS A 4 -0.87 1.33 -16.45
CA LYS A 4 -1.95 2.07 -15.81
C LYS A 4 -1.71 2.11 -14.30
N ARG A 5 -1.57 3.30 -13.75
CA ARG A 5 -1.48 3.47 -12.31
C ARG A 5 -2.87 3.45 -11.67
N ARG A 6 -2.99 2.76 -10.55
CA ARG A 6 -4.21 2.74 -9.74
C ARG A 6 -4.05 3.73 -8.60
N VAL A 7 -4.51 4.94 -8.83
CA VAL A 7 -4.44 6.04 -7.85
C VAL A 7 -5.82 6.31 -7.26
N LYS A 8 -6.83 6.37 -8.12
CA LYS A 8 -8.22 6.62 -7.69
C LYS A 8 -8.81 5.38 -7.07
N ASN A 9 -9.73 5.56 -6.14
CA ASN A 9 -10.43 4.44 -5.51
C ASN A 9 -11.18 3.58 -6.54
N SER A 10 -11.75 4.19 -7.58
CA SER A 10 -12.41 3.43 -8.65
C SER A 10 -11.47 2.46 -9.34
N ASP A 11 -10.22 2.83 -9.55
CA ASP A 11 -9.21 1.94 -10.14
C ASP A 11 -8.73 0.90 -9.13
N LEU A 12 -8.55 1.31 -7.87
CA LEU A 12 -8.12 0.39 -6.81
C LEU A 12 -9.15 -0.70 -6.55
N ARG A 13 -10.44 -0.39 -6.68
CA ARG A 13 -11.52 -1.37 -6.49
C ARG A 13 -11.53 -2.48 -7.51
N GLU A 14 -10.75 -2.39 -8.56
CA GLU A 14 -10.55 -3.48 -9.50
C GLU A 14 -9.75 -4.63 -8.90
N ILE A 15 -8.91 -4.34 -7.90
CA ILE A 15 -7.96 -5.31 -7.35
C ILE A 15 -8.08 -5.47 -5.83
N VAL A 16 -8.63 -4.47 -5.11
CA VAL A 16 -8.72 -4.49 -3.63
C VAL A 16 -10.09 -4.01 -3.15
N TYR A 17 -10.40 -4.34 -1.90
CA TYR A 17 -11.56 -3.78 -1.19
C TYR A 17 -11.19 -3.61 0.29
N SER A 18 -11.93 -2.74 0.99
CA SER A 18 -11.74 -2.54 2.42
C SER A 18 -12.82 -3.29 3.20
N ALA A 19 -12.45 -3.83 4.37
CA ALA A 19 -13.36 -4.55 5.24
C ALA A 19 -12.79 -4.57 6.66
N LEU A 20 -13.55 -5.09 7.62
CA LEU A 20 -13.06 -5.29 8.98
C LEU A 20 -11.90 -6.27 8.96
N SER A 21 -10.83 -5.92 9.65
CA SER A 21 -9.60 -6.70 9.73
C SER A 21 -9.51 -7.45 11.05
N GLN A 22 -8.94 -8.64 11.03
CA GLN A 22 -8.58 -9.35 12.25
C GLN A 22 -7.28 -8.82 12.86
N VAL A 23 -6.51 -8.06 12.09
CA VAL A 23 -5.27 -7.45 12.56
C VAL A 23 -5.58 -6.18 13.36
N HIS A 24 -6.27 -5.22 12.72
CA HIS A 24 -6.61 -3.95 13.35
C HIS A 24 -7.65 -3.21 12.51
N GLY A 25 -8.75 -2.80 13.13
CA GLY A 25 -9.75 -1.93 12.54
C GLY A 25 -10.18 -2.32 11.13
N THR A 26 -10.12 -1.36 10.20
CA THR A 26 -10.36 -1.59 8.79
C THR A 26 -9.08 -2.04 8.12
N GLY A 27 -9.16 -3.03 7.25
CA GLY A 27 -8.03 -3.52 6.47
C GLY A 27 -8.32 -3.49 4.98
N LEU A 28 -7.31 -3.83 4.20
CA LEU A 28 -7.38 -3.90 2.75
C LEU A 28 -7.23 -5.37 2.33
N PHE A 29 -8.10 -5.83 1.43
CA PHE A 29 -8.19 -7.23 1.04
C PHE A 29 -8.09 -7.38 -0.47
N ALA A 30 -7.56 -8.50 -0.92
CA ALA A 30 -7.46 -8.81 -2.34
C ALA A 30 -8.84 -9.14 -2.90
N LYS A 31 -9.28 -8.42 -3.92
CA LYS A 31 -10.55 -8.67 -4.59
C LYS A 31 -10.46 -9.81 -5.59
N ARG A 32 -9.24 -10.08 -6.05
CA ARG A 32 -8.89 -11.22 -6.90
C ARG A 32 -7.51 -11.73 -6.47
N ALA A 33 -7.10 -12.88 -6.96
CA ALA A 33 -5.75 -13.36 -6.72
C ALA A 33 -4.74 -12.37 -7.32
N ILE A 34 -3.70 -12.04 -6.55
CA ILE A 34 -2.63 -11.14 -6.96
C ILE A 34 -1.35 -11.95 -7.08
N LYS A 35 -0.66 -11.81 -8.19
CA LYS A 35 0.56 -12.57 -8.46
C LYS A 35 1.74 -11.95 -7.70
N LYS A 36 2.73 -12.79 -7.37
CA LYS A 36 3.99 -12.31 -6.82
C LYS A 36 4.61 -11.28 -7.77
N GLY A 37 4.98 -10.12 -7.22
CA GLY A 37 5.57 -9.02 -7.98
C GLY A 37 4.57 -8.15 -8.71
N GLU A 38 3.28 -8.45 -8.64
CA GLU A 38 2.27 -7.67 -9.33
C GLU A 38 2.08 -6.31 -8.66
N TYR A 39 1.96 -5.27 -9.48
CA TYR A 39 1.63 -3.92 -9.01
C TYR A 39 0.18 -3.88 -8.51
N ILE A 40 -0.01 -3.30 -7.33
CA ILE A 40 -1.35 -3.21 -6.71
C ILE A 40 -1.93 -1.81 -6.87
N GLY A 41 -1.18 -0.79 -6.49
CA GLY A 41 -1.67 0.57 -6.56
C GLY A 41 -0.66 1.58 -6.04
N THR A 42 -1.01 2.86 -6.10
CA THR A 42 -0.12 3.95 -5.69
C THR A 42 -0.75 4.71 -4.53
N TYR A 43 0.02 4.87 -3.46
CA TYR A 43 -0.39 5.64 -2.29
C TYR A 43 -0.54 7.10 -2.69
N HIS A 44 -1.69 7.69 -2.42
CA HIS A 44 -2.01 9.04 -2.91
C HIS A 44 -2.63 9.90 -1.83
N GLY A 45 -2.25 11.15 -1.84
CA GLY A 45 -2.73 12.18 -0.94
C GLY A 45 -1.77 13.36 -0.92
N PRO A 46 -2.08 14.40 -0.16
CA PRO A 46 -1.20 15.56 -0.09
C PRO A 46 0.12 15.21 0.61
N ASP A 47 1.13 16.00 0.34
CA ASP A 47 2.41 15.89 1.04
C ASP A 47 2.21 16.14 2.52
N ALA A 48 2.91 15.36 3.35
CA ALA A 48 2.87 15.49 4.79
C ALA A 48 4.26 15.88 5.30
N LYS A 49 4.29 16.82 6.24
CA LYS A 49 5.53 17.24 6.91
C LYS A 49 5.64 16.67 8.31
N ARG A 50 4.54 16.14 8.84
CA ARG A 50 4.46 15.55 10.18
C ARG A 50 3.91 14.15 10.06
N ASP A 51 4.32 13.29 10.97
CA ASP A 51 3.79 11.94 11.07
C ASP A 51 2.30 11.98 11.45
N GLY A 52 1.58 10.94 11.07
CA GLY A 52 0.16 10.79 11.36
C GLY A 52 -0.31 9.40 10.99
N THR A 53 -1.57 9.10 11.30
CA THR A 53 -2.16 7.77 11.15
C THR A 53 -2.01 7.21 9.73
N TYR A 54 -2.16 8.06 8.72
CA TYR A 54 -2.13 7.63 7.31
C TYR A 54 -0.93 8.18 6.56
N VAL A 55 0.13 8.60 7.26
CA VAL A 55 1.32 9.15 6.62
C VAL A 55 2.30 8.04 6.32
N LEU A 56 2.66 7.91 5.06
CA LEU A 56 3.71 7.01 4.58
C LEU A 56 4.95 7.85 4.27
N TRP A 57 6.08 7.45 4.83
CA TRP A 57 7.36 8.09 4.59
C TRP A 57 8.20 7.24 3.65
N VAL A 58 8.71 7.87 2.60
CA VAL A 58 9.57 7.22 1.61
C VAL A 58 10.88 7.96 1.55
N PHE A 59 11.97 7.22 1.60
CA PHE A 59 13.31 7.78 1.49
C PHE A 59 13.75 7.79 0.03
N ASP A 60 14.29 8.93 -0.42
CA ASP A 60 14.81 9.04 -1.76
C ASP A 60 16.13 8.26 -1.86
N LYS A 61 16.26 7.47 -2.93
CA LYS A 61 17.49 6.73 -3.22
C LYS A 61 18.61 7.71 -3.60
N GLY A 62 19.53 7.91 -2.76
CA GLY A 62 20.67 8.80 -3.02
C GLY A 62 20.68 10.06 -2.18
N ASP A 63 19.68 10.25 -1.35
CA ASP A 63 19.65 11.40 -0.43
C ASP A 63 19.31 10.91 0.96
N GLU A 64 20.32 10.37 1.64
CA GLU A 64 20.18 9.86 3.00
C GLU A 64 19.74 10.98 3.93
N GLY A 65 18.61 10.80 4.57
CA GLY A 65 18.04 11.77 5.49
C GLY A 65 16.89 12.59 4.94
N ASN A 66 16.64 12.54 3.62
CA ASN A 66 15.47 13.19 3.05
C ASN A 66 14.34 12.17 2.86
N ALA A 67 13.33 12.28 3.70
CA ALA A 67 12.11 11.51 3.58
C ALA A 67 11.01 12.38 3.00
N VAL A 68 10.23 11.81 2.07
CA VAL A 68 9.03 12.45 1.56
C VAL A 68 7.83 11.75 2.20
N GLY A 69 6.99 12.54 2.88
CA GLY A 69 5.78 12.03 3.51
C GLY A 69 4.56 12.28 2.64
N ARG A 70 3.63 11.34 2.66
CA ARG A 70 2.37 11.47 1.96
C ARG A 70 1.24 11.00 2.87
N SER A 71 0.26 11.90 3.09
CA SER A 71 -0.92 11.59 3.89
C SER A 71 -1.94 10.89 2.99
N GLY A 72 -2.23 9.62 3.25
CA GLY A 72 -3.08 8.81 2.39
C GLY A 72 -4.54 9.25 2.38
N ARG A 73 -5.10 9.34 1.19
CA ARG A 73 -6.51 9.67 0.98
C ARG A 73 -7.26 8.61 0.19
N ASN A 74 -6.53 7.69 -0.46
CA ASN A 74 -7.18 6.61 -1.20
C ASN A 74 -7.26 5.33 -0.36
N LEU A 75 -7.80 4.26 -0.94
CA LEU A 75 -8.04 2.99 -0.22
C LEU A 75 -6.79 2.38 0.38
N LEU A 76 -5.61 2.66 -0.18
CA LEU A 76 -4.36 2.09 0.35
C LEU A 76 -4.05 2.58 1.77
N ARG A 77 -4.72 3.63 2.26
CA ARG A 77 -4.55 4.09 3.64
C ARG A 77 -4.99 3.06 4.68
N TYR A 78 -5.77 2.07 4.28
CA TYR A 78 -6.26 1.02 5.18
C TYR A 78 -5.32 -0.18 5.31
N LEU A 79 -4.16 -0.16 4.64
CA LEU A 79 -3.17 -1.22 4.80
C LEU A 79 -2.73 -1.32 6.26
N ASN A 80 -2.81 -2.51 6.81
CA ASN A 80 -2.32 -2.79 8.15
C ASN A 80 -0.88 -3.27 8.11
N HIS A 81 -0.19 -3.06 9.22
CA HIS A 81 1.19 -3.54 9.39
C HIS A 81 1.19 -5.02 9.77
N ALA A 82 2.08 -5.77 9.16
CA ALA A 82 2.39 -7.14 9.58
C ALA A 82 3.87 -7.42 9.34
N LYS A 83 4.39 -8.35 10.11
CA LYS A 83 5.80 -8.74 10.02
C LYS A 83 5.87 -10.26 9.99
N PRO A 84 6.14 -10.87 8.82
CA PRO A 84 6.32 -10.22 7.52
C PRO A 84 4.99 -9.77 6.90
N GLY A 85 5.05 -8.74 6.07
CA GLY A 85 3.95 -8.37 5.23
C GLY A 85 3.94 -9.17 3.93
N ASN A 86 2.82 -9.16 3.21
CA ASN A 86 2.73 -9.81 1.90
C ASN A 86 2.83 -8.83 0.73
N ALA A 87 3.05 -7.55 1.03
CA ALA A 87 3.25 -6.51 0.03
C ALA A 87 4.33 -5.55 0.51
N GLU A 88 4.89 -4.78 -0.41
CA GLU A 88 5.89 -3.76 -0.08
C GLU A 88 5.71 -2.53 -0.96
N PHE A 89 6.16 -1.39 -0.46
CA PHE A 89 6.21 -0.16 -1.23
C PHE A 89 7.59 0.01 -1.87
N ASP A 90 7.58 0.35 -3.16
CA ASP A 90 8.73 0.93 -3.85
C ASP A 90 8.35 2.38 -4.16
N GLY A 91 8.91 3.32 -3.40
CA GLY A 91 8.37 4.66 -3.39
C GLY A 91 6.96 4.63 -2.82
N PHE A 92 6.02 5.16 -3.57
CA PHE A 92 4.60 5.12 -3.19
C PHE A 92 3.81 4.05 -3.96
N ASP A 93 4.49 3.22 -4.75
CA ASP A 93 3.87 2.13 -5.50
C ASP A 93 3.93 0.83 -4.69
N LEU A 94 2.78 0.17 -4.56
CA LEU A 94 2.64 -1.06 -3.77
C LEU A 94 2.71 -2.27 -4.70
N TYR A 95 3.55 -3.25 -4.34
CA TYR A 95 3.74 -4.49 -5.07
C TYR A 95 3.57 -5.69 -4.14
N ALA A 96 3.04 -6.79 -4.69
CA ALA A 96 2.94 -8.03 -3.92
C ALA A 96 4.30 -8.68 -3.78
N LEU A 97 4.67 -9.08 -2.55
CA LEU A 97 5.90 -9.82 -2.26
C LEU A 97 5.78 -11.30 -2.57
N LYS A 98 4.55 -11.81 -2.55
CA LYS A 98 4.22 -13.20 -2.85
C LYS A 98 2.81 -13.23 -3.41
N ARG A 99 2.38 -14.40 -3.88
CA ARG A 99 1.00 -14.56 -4.33
C ARG A 99 0.05 -14.28 -3.17
N ILE A 100 -0.96 -13.43 -3.41
CA ILE A 100 -1.99 -13.10 -2.43
C ILE A 100 -3.31 -13.67 -2.96
N PRO A 101 -3.88 -14.70 -2.31
CA PRO A 101 -5.16 -15.25 -2.73
C PRO A 101 -6.30 -14.24 -2.60
N ILE A 102 -7.38 -14.48 -3.35
CA ILE A 102 -8.61 -13.69 -3.22
C ILE A 102 -9.07 -13.70 -1.76
N ASP A 103 -9.54 -12.54 -1.28
CA ASP A 103 -10.08 -12.31 0.07
C ASP A 103 -9.04 -12.40 1.19
N GLN A 104 -7.76 -12.54 0.87
CA GLN A 104 -6.71 -12.46 1.88
C GLN A 104 -6.38 -11.00 2.16
N GLU A 105 -6.14 -10.66 3.42
CA GLU A 105 -5.73 -9.32 3.81
C GLU A 105 -4.35 -8.98 3.25
N ILE A 106 -4.23 -7.78 2.70
CA ILE A 106 -2.97 -7.24 2.19
C ILE A 106 -2.33 -6.44 3.31
N THR A 107 -1.09 -6.77 3.65
CA THR A 107 -0.34 -6.13 4.73
C THR A 107 1.06 -5.79 4.26
N PHE A 108 1.68 -4.83 4.94
CA PHE A 108 3.06 -4.48 4.63
C PHE A 108 3.85 -4.26 5.91
N ASN A 109 5.16 -4.45 5.83
CA ASN A 109 6.04 -4.19 6.96
C ASN A 109 6.47 -2.72 6.92
N TYR A 110 5.91 -1.93 7.84
CA TYR A 110 6.18 -0.50 7.91
C TYR A 110 7.65 -0.19 8.21
N GLU A 111 8.30 -1.06 8.96
CA GLU A 111 9.70 -0.86 9.36
C GLU A 111 10.70 -1.22 8.25
N GLY A 112 10.18 -1.72 7.11
CA GLY A 112 11.02 -2.20 6.05
C GLY A 112 11.50 -3.63 6.29
N SER A 113 12.34 -4.12 5.43
CA SER A 113 12.89 -5.48 5.52
C SER A 113 14.07 -5.55 6.48
#